data_d9e464639ea757319efa7e9e60b78093
#
_entry.id   d9e464639ea757319efa7e9e60b78093
#
_cell.length_a   1.000
_cell.length_b   1.000
_cell.length_c   1.000
_cell.angle_alpha   90.00
_cell.angle_beta   90.00
_cell.angle_gamma   90.00
#
_symmetry.space_group_name_H-M   'P 1'
#
loop_
_entity.id
_entity.type
_entity.pdbx_description
1 polymer ?
#
loop_
_entity_poly.entity_id
_entity_poly.type
_entity_poly.pdbx_seq_one_letter_code
_entity_poly.pdbx_strand_id
1 'polypeptide(L)'
;MQIVETANEGLKRAYTLTIPAGEIEARIEAEVKKVAPQVRMPGFRPGKVPANLVRKMHGEALHSDALNASLRESVDTLLREKQLRPALQPKIDLGEGYQPGMNAELSVELEVLPDIEAPSLDGLALEKLTVPVTDEAVEEALARVAAGQKSYADAEQGHAAGEGDQLIIDFVGRLDGEEFEGGKAEGAALVIGSGQFIPGFEEQLTGAVAGEERTIAVTFPDDYPAETLKGREAEFTVTVQAVKTARETQVDEDFAKSLGLESLDQLKGLIRAQVEQETAGLTRTQMKRQLLDHLAAGHDFPVPAAMVEAEFEQIWQQLQAEIAKEDDPEAGRKEIEAEKEDYRRIAERRVRLGLLLSEIGQKNGVEITQQEMTMLMQQAAQQYRPEDRQRFMEYLRSEPMAMAQLRAPLYEDKVVDFLFDKATITEREVTREELEAAIEAEEGAASDGAAAAEAGAEAAAEAAVEAGAETGADADGAATAGDEAAAGDTAADEPARKTPARKAAKPAGEDPAAEAPAKKPAARKSKPAPAQED
;
A
#
# COMPACT_ATOMS: atom_id res chain seq x y z
N MET A 1 11.86 24.74 -33.56
CA MET A 1 10.55 24.10 -33.36
C MET A 1 9.43 25.06 -33.75
N GLN A 2 8.36 24.61 -34.41
CA GLN A 2 7.19 25.41 -34.75
C GLN A 2 5.97 24.87 -34.03
N ILE A 3 5.18 25.75 -33.40
CA ILE A 3 4.00 25.40 -32.61
C ILE A 3 2.77 26.01 -33.27
N VAL A 4 1.79 25.20 -33.60
CA VAL A 4 0.52 25.64 -34.17
C VAL A 4 -0.62 25.12 -33.30
N GLU A 5 -1.49 26.00 -32.83
CA GLU A 5 -2.70 25.63 -32.08
C GLU A 5 -3.76 25.16 -33.06
N THR A 6 -4.29 23.95 -32.86
CA THR A 6 -5.28 23.33 -33.76
C THR A 6 -6.67 23.27 -33.14
N ALA A 7 -6.76 23.20 -31.80
CA ALA A 7 -8.04 23.28 -31.08
C ALA A 7 -7.88 23.96 -29.72
N ASN A 8 -8.92 24.72 -29.33
CA ASN A 8 -9.02 25.41 -28.05
C ASN A 8 -10.51 25.48 -27.65
N GLU A 9 -10.99 24.41 -27.03
CA GLU A 9 -12.40 24.26 -26.66
C GLU A 9 -12.52 23.94 -25.16
N GLY A 10 -13.07 24.86 -24.40
CA GLY A 10 -13.19 24.70 -22.95
C GLY A 10 -11.83 24.44 -22.27
N LEU A 11 -11.64 23.27 -21.69
CA LEU A 11 -10.38 22.83 -21.10
C LEU A 11 -9.49 22.04 -22.08
N LYS A 12 -10.03 21.60 -23.22
CA LYS A 12 -9.28 20.83 -24.23
C LYS A 12 -8.39 21.74 -25.08
N ARG A 13 -7.17 21.31 -25.28
CA ARG A 13 -6.18 21.97 -26.13
C ARG A 13 -5.56 20.97 -27.07
N ALA A 14 -5.40 21.33 -28.32
CA ALA A 14 -4.63 20.55 -29.28
C ALA A 14 -3.62 21.43 -30.01
N TYR A 15 -2.41 20.91 -30.18
CA TYR A 15 -1.32 21.58 -30.85
C TYR A 15 -0.66 20.66 -31.86
N THR A 16 -0.22 21.22 -32.97
CA THR A 16 0.71 20.53 -33.87
C THR A 16 2.10 21.12 -33.69
N LEU A 17 3.05 20.26 -33.38
CA LEU A 17 4.46 20.64 -33.20
C LEU A 17 5.26 20.09 -34.38
N THR A 18 6.11 20.92 -34.98
CA THR A 18 7.06 20.50 -36.02
C THR A 18 8.47 20.58 -35.48
N ILE A 19 9.14 19.42 -35.35
CA ILE A 19 10.56 19.34 -34.96
C ILE A 19 11.38 19.22 -36.23
N PRO A 20 12.33 20.15 -36.50
CA PRO A 20 13.18 20.07 -37.67
C PRO A 20 14.08 18.83 -37.65
N ALA A 21 14.25 18.19 -38.81
CA ALA A 21 15.14 17.02 -38.96
C ALA A 21 16.57 17.27 -38.47
N GLY A 22 17.08 18.49 -38.70
CA GLY A 22 18.41 18.88 -38.23
C GLY A 22 18.58 18.88 -36.70
N GLU A 23 17.52 19.13 -35.96
CA GLU A 23 17.53 19.14 -34.51
C GLU A 23 17.61 17.70 -33.96
N ILE A 24 16.84 16.78 -34.55
CA ILE A 24 16.88 15.34 -34.25
C ILE A 24 18.25 14.77 -34.60
N GLU A 25 18.79 15.14 -35.79
CA GLU A 25 20.10 14.65 -36.24
C GLU A 25 21.24 15.15 -35.33
N ALA A 26 21.21 16.42 -34.91
CA ALA A 26 22.19 16.97 -33.97
C ALA A 26 22.17 16.22 -32.63
N ARG A 27 20.98 15.80 -32.18
CA ARG A 27 20.83 15.00 -30.95
C ARG A 27 21.37 13.57 -31.14
N ILE A 28 21.08 12.94 -32.26
CA ILE A 28 21.66 11.62 -32.60
C ILE A 28 23.20 11.71 -32.58
N GLU A 29 23.78 12.76 -33.19
CA GLU A 29 25.22 12.92 -33.15
C GLU A 29 25.80 13.13 -31.74
N ALA A 30 25.06 13.81 -30.86
CA ALA A 30 25.46 13.99 -29.48
C ALA A 30 25.42 12.67 -28.72
N GLU A 31 24.36 11.88 -28.89
CA GLU A 31 24.25 10.55 -28.26
C GLU A 31 25.27 9.56 -28.80
N VAL A 32 25.53 9.55 -30.12
CA VAL A 32 26.60 8.74 -30.71
C VAL A 32 27.95 9.08 -30.07
N LYS A 33 28.27 10.37 -29.86
CA LYS A 33 29.51 10.79 -29.20
C LYS A 33 29.59 10.34 -27.74
N LYS A 34 28.47 10.32 -27.04
CA LYS A 34 28.36 9.88 -25.63
C LYS A 34 28.48 8.36 -25.47
N VAL A 35 27.87 7.60 -26.38
CA VAL A 35 27.85 6.13 -26.37
C VAL A 35 29.13 5.51 -26.97
N ALA A 36 29.74 6.14 -27.96
CA ALA A 36 30.94 5.64 -28.64
C ALA A 36 32.10 5.21 -27.70
N PRO A 37 32.39 5.92 -26.59
CA PRO A 37 33.42 5.49 -25.63
C PRO A 37 33.05 4.21 -24.86
N GLN A 38 31.78 3.90 -24.75
CA GLN A 38 31.25 2.78 -23.94
C GLN A 38 31.11 1.51 -24.78
N VAL A 39 30.97 1.63 -26.10
CA VAL A 39 30.77 0.49 -27.00
C VAL A 39 32.05 -0.36 -27.06
N ARG A 40 31.91 -1.65 -26.82
CA ARG A 40 32.95 -2.66 -26.99
C ARG A 40 32.71 -3.41 -28.28
N MET A 41 33.70 -3.40 -29.17
CA MET A 41 33.60 -4.08 -30.46
C MET A 41 34.87 -4.93 -30.71
N PRO A 42 34.74 -6.19 -31.19
CA PRO A 42 35.88 -7.00 -31.60
C PRO A 42 36.72 -6.27 -32.65
N GLY A 43 38.04 -6.19 -32.43
CA GLY A 43 38.97 -5.51 -33.34
C GLY A 43 39.23 -4.03 -33.01
N PHE A 44 38.52 -3.43 -32.03
CA PHE A 44 38.76 -2.05 -31.60
C PHE A 44 39.14 -2.00 -30.13
N ARG A 45 40.04 -1.08 -29.79
CA ARG A 45 40.36 -0.78 -28.39
C ARG A 45 39.12 -0.13 -27.74
N PRO A 46 38.74 -0.49 -26.49
CA PRO A 46 37.65 0.16 -25.77
C PRO A 46 37.73 1.68 -25.84
N GLY A 47 36.64 2.34 -26.21
CA GLY A 47 36.57 3.80 -26.36
C GLY A 47 37.19 4.37 -27.65
N LYS A 48 37.60 3.53 -28.62
CA LYS A 48 38.14 3.97 -29.92
C LYS A 48 37.35 3.45 -31.12
N VAL A 49 36.09 3.08 -30.91
CA VAL A 49 35.18 2.71 -31.99
C VAL A 49 34.79 3.97 -32.79
N PRO A 50 34.94 3.99 -34.10
CA PRO A 50 34.54 5.13 -34.93
C PRO A 50 33.04 5.40 -34.82
N ALA A 51 32.63 6.68 -34.69
CA ALA A 51 31.25 7.10 -34.55
C ALA A 51 30.33 6.57 -35.69
N ASN A 52 30.85 6.52 -36.93
CA ASN A 52 30.11 6.00 -38.07
C ASN A 52 29.76 4.49 -37.93
N LEU A 53 30.59 3.73 -37.23
CA LEU A 53 30.36 2.30 -37.00
C LEU A 53 29.33 2.09 -35.89
N VAL A 54 29.39 2.91 -34.83
CA VAL A 54 28.37 2.94 -33.76
C VAL A 54 27.01 3.29 -34.35
N ARG A 55 26.95 4.31 -35.19
CA ARG A 55 25.72 4.74 -35.88
C ARG A 55 25.18 3.64 -36.80
N LYS A 56 26.03 2.87 -37.48
CA LYS A 56 25.60 1.77 -38.35
C LYS A 56 25.04 0.58 -37.57
N MET A 57 25.53 0.33 -36.36
CA MET A 57 25.10 -0.79 -35.52
C MET A 57 23.92 -0.49 -34.62
N HIS A 58 23.88 0.72 -34.10
CA HIS A 58 22.86 1.15 -33.11
C HIS A 58 21.99 2.31 -33.62
N GLY A 59 22.01 2.56 -34.94
CA GLY A 59 21.38 3.75 -35.52
C GLY A 59 19.88 3.84 -35.27
N GLU A 60 19.16 2.73 -35.37
CA GLU A 60 17.72 2.69 -35.13
C GLU A 60 17.39 2.98 -33.66
N ALA A 61 18.08 2.31 -32.72
CA ALA A 61 17.89 2.55 -31.30
C ALA A 61 18.25 4.00 -30.91
N LEU A 62 19.40 4.51 -31.38
CA LEU A 62 19.82 5.89 -31.12
C LEU A 62 18.87 6.92 -31.76
N HIS A 63 18.29 6.59 -32.91
CA HIS A 63 17.27 7.44 -33.53
C HIS A 63 15.99 7.46 -32.72
N SER A 64 15.49 6.28 -32.28
CA SER A 64 14.30 6.18 -31.43
C SER A 64 14.48 6.94 -30.10
N ASP A 65 15.63 6.76 -29.45
CA ASP A 65 15.95 7.46 -28.19
C ASP A 65 16.03 8.98 -28.39
N ALA A 66 16.72 9.41 -29.45
CA ALA A 66 16.85 10.85 -29.77
C ALA A 66 15.50 11.46 -30.14
N LEU A 67 14.66 10.75 -30.89
CA LEU A 67 13.32 11.15 -31.24
C LEU A 67 12.47 11.29 -29.97
N ASN A 68 12.36 10.25 -29.15
CA ASN A 68 11.61 10.27 -27.90
C ASN A 68 12.06 11.40 -26.95
N ALA A 69 13.35 11.62 -26.84
CA ALA A 69 13.88 12.73 -26.05
C ALA A 69 13.50 14.11 -26.65
N SER A 70 13.53 14.25 -27.99
CA SER A 70 13.09 15.47 -28.66
C SER A 70 11.59 15.71 -28.52
N LEU A 71 10.77 14.65 -28.56
CA LEU A 71 9.34 14.71 -28.30
C LEU A 71 9.05 15.28 -26.92
N ARG A 72 9.63 14.67 -25.87
CA ARG A 72 9.44 15.12 -24.48
C ARG A 72 9.85 16.58 -24.29
N GLU A 73 11.04 16.97 -24.78
CA GLU A 73 11.52 18.36 -24.65
C GLU A 73 10.64 19.35 -25.40
N SER A 74 10.10 18.95 -26.57
CA SER A 74 9.18 19.79 -27.35
C SER A 74 7.86 20.02 -26.62
N VAL A 75 7.31 18.97 -25.99
CA VAL A 75 6.09 19.09 -25.18
C VAL A 75 6.36 19.93 -23.93
N ASP A 76 7.48 19.72 -23.22
CA ASP A 76 7.87 20.53 -22.07
C ASP A 76 8.03 22.02 -22.44
N THR A 77 8.56 22.29 -23.64
CA THR A 77 8.72 23.65 -24.15
C THR A 77 7.36 24.26 -24.46
N LEU A 78 6.46 23.51 -25.13
CA LEU A 78 5.08 23.93 -25.36
C LEU A 78 4.37 24.32 -24.06
N LEU A 79 4.42 23.45 -23.05
CA LEU A 79 3.77 23.69 -21.75
C LEU A 79 4.31 24.95 -21.06
N ARG A 80 5.63 25.17 -21.11
CA ARG A 80 6.27 26.36 -20.53
C ARG A 80 5.96 27.64 -21.30
N GLU A 81 6.06 27.61 -22.64
CA GLU A 81 5.81 28.81 -23.46
C GLU A 81 4.36 29.25 -23.40
N LYS A 82 3.43 28.31 -23.34
CA LYS A 82 1.99 28.58 -23.26
C LYS A 82 1.48 28.68 -21.83
N GLN A 83 2.35 28.46 -20.83
CA GLN A 83 1.99 28.44 -19.40
C GLN A 83 0.81 27.50 -19.09
N LEU A 84 0.76 26.36 -19.80
CA LEU A 84 -0.30 25.37 -19.61
C LEU A 84 -0.01 24.49 -18.42
N ARG A 85 -1.04 24.23 -17.62
CA ARG A 85 -1.02 23.25 -16.53
C ARG A 85 -1.83 22.03 -16.97
N PRO A 86 -1.19 20.96 -17.49
CA PRO A 86 -1.93 19.79 -17.95
C PRO A 86 -2.57 19.06 -16.77
N ALA A 87 -3.80 18.62 -16.94
CA ALA A 87 -4.56 17.84 -15.94
C ALA A 87 -3.99 16.41 -15.82
N LEU A 88 -3.67 15.79 -16.95
CA LEU A 88 -3.03 14.48 -17.07
C LEU A 88 -1.88 14.56 -18.06
N GLN A 89 -1.16 13.45 -18.25
CA GLN A 89 -0.09 13.41 -19.27
C GLN A 89 -0.68 13.67 -20.66
N PRO A 90 -0.07 14.60 -21.45
CA PRO A 90 -0.52 14.89 -22.79
C PRO A 90 -0.46 13.64 -23.68
N LYS A 91 -1.49 13.44 -24.50
CA LYS A 91 -1.47 12.45 -25.57
C LYS A 91 -0.63 12.97 -26.73
N ILE A 92 0.36 12.19 -27.15
CA ILE A 92 1.33 12.57 -28.18
C ILE A 92 1.22 11.53 -29.29
N ASP A 93 0.78 11.96 -30.46
CA ASP A 93 0.73 11.13 -31.65
C ASP A 93 1.74 11.67 -32.69
N LEU A 94 2.61 10.79 -33.18
CA LEU A 94 3.55 11.11 -34.26
C LEU A 94 2.83 11.00 -35.60
N GLY A 95 2.98 12.03 -36.46
CA GLY A 95 2.35 12.08 -37.77
C GLY A 95 2.67 10.85 -38.63
N GLU A 96 1.65 10.37 -39.34
CA GLU A 96 1.79 9.22 -40.24
C GLU A 96 2.82 9.49 -41.34
N GLY A 97 3.69 8.51 -41.61
CA GLY A 97 4.70 8.61 -42.65
C GLY A 97 6.03 9.25 -42.26
N TYR A 98 6.28 9.52 -40.96
CA TYR A 98 7.58 9.97 -40.52
C TYR A 98 8.69 8.98 -40.89
N GLN A 99 9.77 9.48 -41.44
CA GLN A 99 10.99 8.72 -41.75
C GLN A 99 12.24 9.45 -41.25
N PRO A 100 13.29 8.71 -40.85
CA PRO A 100 14.55 9.31 -40.45
C PRO A 100 15.09 10.32 -41.48
N GLY A 101 15.43 11.52 -41.04
CA GLY A 101 15.88 12.62 -41.89
C GLY A 101 14.78 13.57 -42.37
N MET A 102 13.52 13.32 -42.01
CA MET A 102 12.41 14.23 -42.23
C MET A 102 12.08 15.03 -40.97
N ASN A 103 11.35 16.13 -41.10
CA ASN A 103 10.79 16.83 -39.96
C ASN A 103 9.77 15.91 -39.27
N ALA A 104 9.76 15.90 -37.94
CA ALA A 104 8.75 15.17 -37.18
C ALA A 104 7.58 16.11 -36.89
N GLU A 105 6.39 15.74 -37.34
CA GLU A 105 5.14 16.42 -37.01
C GLU A 105 4.43 15.62 -35.90
N LEU A 106 4.04 16.32 -34.85
CA LEU A 106 3.41 15.74 -33.66
C LEU A 106 2.06 16.39 -33.44
N SER A 107 1.05 15.59 -33.19
CA SER A 107 -0.19 16.05 -32.59
C SER A 107 -0.10 15.87 -31.08
N VAL A 108 -0.33 16.95 -30.35
CA VAL A 108 -0.33 16.95 -28.88
C VAL A 108 -1.71 17.36 -28.41
N GLU A 109 -2.45 16.44 -27.83
CA GLU A 109 -3.74 16.70 -27.22
C GLU A 109 -3.62 16.66 -25.71
N LEU A 110 -4.17 17.65 -25.03
CA LEU A 110 -4.16 17.74 -23.57
C LEU A 110 -5.41 18.46 -23.05
N GLU A 111 -5.75 18.16 -21.81
CA GLU A 111 -6.70 18.95 -21.04
C GLU A 111 -5.93 19.78 -20.01
N VAL A 112 -6.32 21.03 -19.86
CA VAL A 112 -5.70 21.95 -18.88
C VAL A 112 -6.54 22.01 -17.62
N LEU A 113 -5.87 22.23 -16.49
CA LEU A 113 -6.56 22.54 -15.25
C LEU A 113 -7.31 23.86 -15.37
N PRO A 114 -8.52 23.97 -14.82
CA PRO A 114 -9.25 25.23 -14.78
C PRO A 114 -8.54 26.26 -13.88
N ASP A 115 -8.76 27.53 -14.15
CA ASP A 115 -8.40 28.61 -13.23
C ASP A 115 -9.45 28.65 -12.12
N ILE A 116 -9.08 28.26 -10.92
CA ILE A 116 -9.94 28.19 -9.76
C ILE A 116 -9.67 29.39 -8.86
N GLU A 117 -10.71 30.19 -8.61
CA GLU A 117 -10.64 31.20 -7.56
C GLU A 117 -10.81 30.50 -6.21
N ALA A 118 -9.74 30.49 -5.39
CA ALA A 118 -9.88 29.90 -4.04
C ALA A 118 -10.92 30.69 -3.26
N PRO A 119 -11.86 29.97 -2.59
CA PRO A 119 -12.93 30.59 -1.84
C PRO A 119 -12.42 31.48 -0.72
N SER A 120 -13.22 32.50 -0.34
CA SER A 120 -13.02 33.15 0.93
C SER A 120 -13.31 32.14 2.05
N LEU A 121 -12.37 32.00 2.95
CA LEU A 121 -12.54 31.16 4.14
C LEU A 121 -13.30 31.88 5.25
N ASP A 122 -13.69 33.15 5.01
CA ASP A 122 -14.42 33.94 5.97
C ASP A 122 -15.87 33.45 6.08
N GLY A 123 -16.28 33.10 7.28
CA GLY A 123 -17.68 32.67 7.56
C GLY A 123 -17.92 31.18 7.38
N LEU A 124 -16.89 30.36 7.21
CA LEU A 124 -17.02 28.91 7.25
C LEU A 124 -17.45 28.50 8.67
N ALA A 125 -18.68 28.01 8.81
CA ALA A 125 -19.24 27.52 10.06
C ALA A 125 -19.47 26.03 9.98
N LEU A 126 -18.93 25.28 10.94
CA LEU A 126 -19.06 23.83 11.04
C LEU A 126 -19.64 23.44 12.40
N GLU A 127 -20.44 22.40 12.44
CA GLU A 127 -20.93 21.80 13.66
C GLU A 127 -20.11 20.57 14.00
N LYS A 128 -19.49 20.59 15.19
CA LYS A 128 -18.73 19.44 15.71
C LYS A 128 -19.63 18.67 16.67
N LEU A 129 -20.04 17.47 16.27
CA LEU A 129 -20.79 16.55 17.10
C LEU A 129 -19.80 15.83 18.02
N THR A 130 -19.90 16.04 19.33
CA THR A 130 -19.03 15.43 20.33
C THR A 130 -19.77 14.38 21.13
N VAL A 131 -19.24 13.18 21.23
CA VAL A 131 -19.80 12.10 22.05
C VAL A 131 -18.99 12.02 23.35
N PRO A 132 -19.58 12.35 24.50
CA PRO A 132 -18.88 12.19 25.78
C PRO A 132 -18.68 10.71 26.08
N VAL A 133 -17.45 10.32 26.43
CA VAL A 133 -17.16 8.93 26.83
C VAL A 133 -17.60 8.71 28.26
N THR A 134 -18.76 8.08 28.43
CA THR A 134 -19.32 7.72 29.73
C THR A 134 -18.66 6.47 30.29
N ASP A 135 -18.75 6.28 31.61
CA ASP A 135 -18.25 5.04 32.25
C ASP A 135 -19.02 3.81 31.75
N GLU A 136 -20.32 3.97 31.40
CA GLU A 136 -21.15 2.90 30.80
C GLU A 136 -20.61 2.46 29.44
N ALA A 137 -20.21 3.39 28.57
CA ALA A 137 -19.60 3.06 27.28
C ALA A 137 -18.26 2.31 27.44
N VAL A 138 -17.48 2.66 28.46
CA VAL A 138 -16.24 1.96 28.80
C VAL A 138 -16.53 0.54 29.31
N GLU A 139 -17.55 0.37 30.16
CA GLU A 139 -17.96 -0.95 30.66
C GLU A 139 -18.50 -1.85 29.54
N GLU A 140 -19.26 -1.29 28.61
CA GLU A 140 -19.75 -2.03 27.45
C GLU A 140 -18.61 -2.45 26.51
N ALA A 141 -17.65 -1.56 26.23
CA ALA A 141 -16.47 -1.89 25.45
C ALA A 141 -15.61 -2.97 26.14
N LEU A 142 -15.45 -2.90 27.47
CA LEU A 142 -14.79 -3.93 28.27
C LEU A 142 -15.52 -5.27 28.19
N ALA A 143 -16.85 -5.27 28.26
CA ALA A 143 -17.66 -6.49 28.14
C ALA A 143 -17.49 -7.14 26.75
N ARG A 144 -17.42 -6.33 25.68
CA ARG A 144 -17.12 -6.82 24.32
C ARG A 144 -15.74 -7.46 24.23
N VAL A 145 -14.72 -6.83 24.80
CA VAL A 145 -13.36 -7.39 24.84
C VAL A 145 -13.33 -8.69 25.65
N ALA A 146 -14.02 -8.74 26.80
CA ALA A 146 -14.13 -9.94 27.63
C ALA A 146 -14.87 -11.08 26.94
N ALA A 147 -15.93 -10.77 26.20
CA ALA A 147 -16.69 -11.76 25.42
C ALA A 147 -15.86 -12.40 24.28
N GLY A 148 -14.93 -11.63 23.70
CA GLY A 148 -13.99 -12.13 22.70
C GLY A 148 -12.89 -13.03 23.27
N GLN A 149 -12.66 -13.02 24.59
CA GLN A 149 -11.67 -13.84 25.27
C GLN A 149 -12.33 -14.91 26.10
N LYS A 150 -12.12 -16.19 25.73
CA LYS A 150 -12.59 -17.32 26.51
C LYS A 150 -11.68 -17.51 27.74
N SER A 151 -12.28 -17.46 28.93
CA SER A 151 -11.64 -17.82 30.20
C SER A 151 -11.91 -19.29 30.49
N TYR A 152 -10.93 -19.98 31.05
CA TYR A 152 -11.04 -21.40 31.36
C TYR A 152 -10.78 -21.64 32.86
N ALA A 153 -11.62 -22.43 33.50
CA ALA A 153 -11.43 -22.84 34.89
C ALA A 153 -11.37 -24.37 34.98
N ASP A 154 -10.64 -24.85 35.99
CA ASP A 154 -10.54 -26.31 36.22
C ASP A 154 -11.90 -26.93 36.35
N ALA A 155 -12.15 -27.96 35.56
CA ALA A 155 -13.41 -28.71 35.59
C ALA A 155 -13.52 -29.56 36.85
N GLU A 156 -14.76 -29.96 37.19
CA GLU A 156 -14.98 -30.90 38.29
C GLU A 156 -14.31 -32.26 38.02
N GLN A 157 -13.90 -32.94 39.10
CA GLN A 157 -13.25 -34.26 38.98
C GLN A 157 -14.12 -35.24 38.21
N GLY A 158 -13.58 -35.81 37.12
CA GLY A 158 -14.30 -36.77 36.27
C GLY A 158 -15.12 -36.11 35.15
N HIS A 159 -15.04 -34.82 34.97
CA HIS A 159 -15.63 -34.13 33.81
C HIS A 159 -15.00 -34.66 32.51
N ALA A 160 -15.84 -35.12 31.59
CA ALA A 160 -15.42 -35.56 30.26
C ALA A 160 -15.38 -34.34 29.31
N ALA A 161 -14.25 -34.10 28.67
CA ALA A 161 -14.03 -32.95 27.83
C ALA A 161 -15.03 -32.89 26.65
N GLY A 162 -15.72 -31.77 26.53
CA GLY A 162 -16.66 -31.45 25.45
C GLY A 162 -16.13 -30.43 24.47
N GLU A 163 -16.93 -30.15 23.44
CA GLU A 163 -16.65 -29.09 22.50
C GLU A 163 -16.58 -27.72 23.22
N GLY A 164 -15.51 -26.94 22.96
CA GLY A 164 -15.24 -25.67 23.63
C GLY A 164 -14.45 -25.77 24.93
N ASP A 165 -14.26 -26.97 25.51
CA ASP A 165 -13.40 -27.17 26.69
C ASP A 165 -11.93 -27.12 26.32
N GLN A 166 -11.10 -26.68 27.25
CA GLN A 166 -9.63 -26.63 27.10
C GLN A 166 -8.99 -27.82 27.85
N LEU A 167 -8.18 -28.58 27.14
CA LEU A 167 -7.35 -29.63 27.69
C LEU A 167 -5.91 -29.10 27.87
N ILE A 168 -5.32 -29.42 29.01
CA ILE A 168 -3.87 -29.31 29.21
C ILE A 168 -3.29 -30.69 28.99
N ILE A 169 -2.48 -30.84 27.95
CA ILE A 169 -1.99 -32.13 27.50
C ILE A 169 -0.46 -32.18 27.39
N ASP A 170 0.08 -33.35 27.64
CA ASP A 170 1.41 -33.73 27.19
C ASP A 170 1.23 -34.70 26.03
N PHE A 171 1.99 -34.53 24.97
CA PHE A 171 1.92 -35.48 23.87
C PHE A 171 3.30 -35.82 23.30
N VAL A 172 3.40 -37.03 22.78
CA VAL A 172 4.58 -37.55 22.09
C VAL A 172 4.13 -38.20 20.78
N GLY A 173 4.48 -37.62 19.66
CA GLY A 173 4.18 -38.09 18.34
C GLY A 173 5.27 -39.02 17.81
N ARG A 174 4.85 -40.12 17.17
CA ARG A 174 5.71 -41.10 16.53
C ARG A 174 5.28 -41.33 15.09
N LEU A 175 6.25 -41.42 14.23
CA LEU A 175 6.08 -41.74 12.82
C LEU A 175 6.76 -43.10 12.57
N ASP A 176 6.03 -44.09 12.13
CA ASP A 176 6.57 -45.46 11.98
C ASP A 176 7.25 -46.03 13.26
N GLY A 177 6.84 -45.54 14.44
CA GLY A 177 7.37 -45.94 15.75
C GLY A 177 8.55 -45.14 16.27
N GLU A 178 9.09 -44.19 15.48
CA GLU A 178 10.18 -43.29 15.88
C GLU A 178 9.65 -41.88 16.20
N GLU A 179 10.19 -41.26 17.25
CA GLU A 179 9.85 -39.88 17.61
C GLU A 179 10.43 -38.92 16.57
N PHE A 180 9.66 -37.87 16.18
CA PHE A 180 10.11 -36.88 15.22
C PHE A 180 10.22 -35.50 15.86
N GLU A 181 11.06 -34.65 15.25
CA GLU A 181 11.31 -33.30 15.73
C GLU A 181 10.03 -32.44 15.64
N GLY A 182 9.65 -31.78 16.76
CA GLY A 182 8.39 -31.04 16.88
C GLY A 182 7.17 -31.90 17.27
N GLY A 183 7.30 -33.22 17.36
CA GLY A 183 6.21 -34.14 17.76
C GLY A 183 5.96 -34.23 19.25
N LYS A 184 6.74 -33.53 20.14
CA LYS A 184 6.60 -33.60 21.58
C LYS A 184 6.32 -32.22 22.19
N ALA A 185 5.35 -32.13 23.08
CA ALA A 185 5.12 -30.97 23.93
C ALA A 185 4.60 -31.41 25.31
N GLU A 186 4.90 -30.61 26.33
CA GLU A 186 4.44 -30.78 27.72
C GLU A 186 3.63 -29.55 28.12
N GLY A 187 2.47 -29.73 28.76
CA GLY A 187 1.59 -28.65 29.20
C GLY A 187 0.94 -27.85 28.06
N ALA A 188 0.77 -28.44 26.88
CA ALA A 188 0.15 -27.77 25.77
C ALA A 188 -1.34 -27.55 26.03
N ALA A 189 -1.83 -26.33 25.78
CA ALA A 189 -3.25 -26.01 25.88
C ALA A 189 -3.93 -26.26 24.54
N LEU A 190 -4.94 -27.11 24.53
CA LEU A 190 -5.76 -27.47 23.36
C LEU A 190 -7.23 -27.20 23.66
N VAL A 191 -7.91 -26.47 22.79
CA VAL A 191 -9.37 -26.25 22.88
C VAL A 191 -10.05 -27.13 21.86
N ILE A 192 -10.96 -27.99 22.34
CA ILE A 192 -11.68 -28.92 21.47
C ILE A 192 -12.60 -28.14 20.52
N GLY A 193 -12.49 -28.40 19.23
CA GLY A 193 -13.24 -27.70 18.17
C GLY A 193 -12.65 -26.36 17.72
N SER A 194 -11.43 -26.04 18.15
CA SER A 194 -10.76 -24.80 17.72
C SER A 194 -10.12 -24.88 16.32
N GLY A 195 -9.83 -26.09 15.84
CA GLY A 195 -9.11 -26.32 14.58
C GLY A 195 -7.65 -25.88 14.58
N GLN A 196 -7.06 -25.65 15.75
CA GLN A 196 -5.65 -25.23 15.88
C GLN A 196 -4.66 -26.38 15.71
N PHE A 197 -5.12 -27.60 15.94
CA PHE A 197 -4.32 -28.81 15.78
C PHE A 197 -4.65 -29.50 14.45
N ILE A 198 -3.87 -30.52 14.11
CA ILE A 198 -4.06 -31.31 12.89
C ILE A 198 -5.49 -31.90 12.86
N PRO A 199 -6.17 -31.88 11.71
CA PRO A 199 -7.51 -32.44 11.59
C PRO A 199 -7.61 -33.86 12.16
N GLY A 200 -8.65 -34.11 12.97
CA GLY A 200 -8.85 -35.40 13.67
C GLY A 200 -8.10 -35.53 14.99
N PHE A 201 -7.24 -34.61 15.38
CA PHE A 201 -6.54 -34.65 16.67
C PHE A 201 -7.47 -34.26 17.83
N GLU A 202 -8.17 -33.13 17.69
CA GLU A 202 -9.09 -32.59 18.70
C GLU A 202 -10.31 -33.51 18.88
N GLU A 203 -10.85 -34.03 17.78
CA GLU A 203 -12.04 -34.90 17.77
C GLU A 203 -11.81 -36.17 18.56
N GLN A 204 -10.64 -36.82 18.45
CA GLN A 204 -10.31 -38.05 19.16
C GLN A 204 -10.06 -37.83 20.65
N LEU A 205 -9.84 -36.60 21.09
CA LEU A 205 -9.71 -36.24 22.51
C LEU A 205 -11.05 -35.87 23.16
N THR A 206 -12.13 -35.77 22.39
CA THR A 206 -13.47 -35.54 22.93
C THR A 206 -13.84 -36.64 23.89
N GLY A 207 -14.37 -36.28 25.07
CA GLY A 207 -14.74 -37.22 26.14
C GLY A 207 -13.56 -37.69 26.99
N ALA A 208 -12.36 -37.18 26.82
CA ALA A 208 -11.22 -37.49 27.67
C ALA A 208 -11.36 -36.85 29.06
N VAL A 209 -10.82 -37.52 30.08
CA VAL A 209 -10.83 -37.01 31.47
C VAL A 209 -9.43 -36.74 31.97
N ALA A 210 -9.31 -35.89 32.98
CA ALA A 210 -8.02 -35.57 33.58
C ALA A 210 -7.31 -36.83 34.12
N GLY A 211 -6.05 -37.01 33.80
CA GLY A 211 -5.22 -38.17 34.14
C GLY A 211 -5.33 -39.35 33.15
N GLU A 212 -6.12 -39.22 32.10
CA GLU A 212 -6.25 -40.24 31.05
C GLU A 212 -5.09 -40.16 30.06
N GLU A 213 -4.62 -41.34 29.62
CA GLU A 213 -3.68 -41.49 28.53
C GLU A 213 -4.39 -42.07 27.31
N ARG A 214 -4.36 -41.39 26.17
CA ARG A 214 -4.94 -41.85 24.90
C ARG A 214 -3.89 -41.90 23.82
N THR A 215 -3.99 -42.92 22.99
CA THR A 215 -3.24 -42.98 21.73
C THR A 215 -4.19 -42.65 20.60
N ILE A 216 -3.82 -41.64 19.84
CA ILE A 216 -4.60 -41.14 18.70
C ILE A 216 -3.76 -41.23 17.43
N ALA A 217 -4.40 -41.56 16.32
CA ALA A 217 -3.77 -41.60 15.00
C ALA A 217 -4.35 -40.50 14.11
N VAL A 218 -3.47 -39.67 13.54
CA VAL A 218 -3.87 -38.55 12.67
C VAL A 218 -3.00 -38.51 11.44
N THR A 219 -3.57 -38.06 10.32
CA THR A 219 -2.86 -37.89 9.06
C THR A 219 -2.55 -36.41 8.87
N PHE A 220 -1.27 -36.08 8.61
CA PHE A 220 -0.86 -34.73 8.29
C PHE A 220 -1.46 -34.28 6.95
N PRO A 221 -1.97 -33.04 6.83
CA PRO A 221 -2.44 -32.50 5.58
C PRO A 221 -1.32 -32.44 4.50
N ASP A 222 -1.71 -32.48 3.23
CA ASP A 222 -0.77 -32.40 2.10
C ASP A 222 -0.06 -31.05 1.98
N ASP A 223 -0.65 -29.99 2.55
CA ASP A 223 -0.11 -28.63 2.60
C ASP A 223 0.68 -28.31 3.88
N TYR A 224 0.93 -29.33 4.74
CA TYR A 224 1.65 -29.12 5.99
C TYR A 224 3.07 -28.52 5.74
N PRO A 225 3.54 -27.54 6.57
CA PRO A 225 4.80 -26.85 6.31
C PRO A 225 6.05 -27.75 6.26
N ALA A 226 6.04 -28.87 7.02
CA ALA A 226 7.18 -29.81 7.01
C ALA A 226 6.98 -30.90 5.94
N GLU A 227 7.78 -30.84 4.87
CA GLU A 227 7.69 -31.78 3.73
C GLU A 227 7.84 -33.26 4.13
N THR A 228 8.59 -33.54 5.18
CA THR A 228 8.81 -34.91 5.69
C THR A 228 7.58 -35.54 6.36
N LEU A 229 6.59 -34.73 6.69
CA LEU A 229 5.37 -35.14 7.40
C LEU A 229 4.12 -35.13 6.51
N LYS A 230 4.14 -34.45 5.36
CA LYS A 230 2.98 -34.32 4.45
C LYS A 230 2.36 -35.65 4.08
N GLY A 231 1.04 -35.77 4.25
CA GLY A 231 0.25 -36.93 3.89
C GLY A 231 0.57 -38.21 4.68
N ARG A 232 1.42 -38.12 5.73
CA ARG A 232 1.82 -39.29 6.52
C ARG A 232 0.96 -39.41 7.77
N GLU A 233 0.66 -40.67 8.15
CA GLU A 233 -0.02 -41.00 9.39
C GLU A 233 0.98 -41.03 10.55
N ALA A 234 0.66 -40.33 11.63
CA ALA A 234 1.43 -40.31 12.87
C ALA A 234 0.57 -40.75 14.05
N GLU A 235 1.18 -41.45 14.97
CA GLU A 235 0.57 -41.91 16.23
C GLU A 235 1.05 -41.00 17.37
N PHE A 236 0.09 -40.40 18.09
CA PHE A 236 0.37 -39.55 19.24
C PHE A 236 -0.11 -40.21 20.53
N THR A 237 0.81 -40.36 21.48
CA THR A 237 0.44 -40.72 22.87
C THR A 237 0.20 -39.42 23.61
N VAL A 238 -1.03 -39.16 24.02
CA VAL A 238 -1.49 -37.93 24.67
C VAL A 238 -1.88 -38.23 26.10
N THR A 239 -1.29 -37.54 27.06
CA THR A 239 -1.65 -37.59 28.48
C THR A 239 -2.39 -36.31 28.84
N VAL A 240 -3.65 -36.42 29.30
CA VAL A 240 -4.46 -35.27 29.71
C VAL A 240 -4.11 -34.90 31.15
N GLN A 241 -3.46 -33.79 31.36
CA GLN A 241 -3.10 -33.31 32.70
C GLN A 241 -4.28 -32.68 33.43
N ALA A 242 -5.06 -31.84 32.72
CA ALA A 242 -6.23 -31.18 33.27
C ALA A 242 -7.28 -30.95 32.20
N VAL A 243 -8.53 -30.95 32.60
CA VAL A 243 -9.68 -30.52 31.79
C VAL A 243 -10.18 -29.21 32.38
N LYS A 244 -10.39 -28.20 31.55
CA LYS A 244 -10.89 -26.89 31.94
C LYS A 244 -12.12 -26.54 31.12
N THR A 245 -13.16 -26.09 31.78
CA THR A 245 -14.41 -25.66 31.14
C THR A 245 -14.39 -24.17 30.84
N ALA A 246 -14.94 -23.80 29.67
CA ALA A 246 -15.09 -22.39 29.32
C ALA A 246 -16.02 -21.68 30.30
N ARG A 247 -15.64 -20.51 30.75
CA ARG A 247 -16.47 -19.63 31.58
C ARG A 247 -16.55 -18.25 30.93
N GLU A 248 -17.60 -17.53 31.27
CA GLU A 248 -17.65 -16.09 30.97
C GLU A 248 -16.47 -15.39 31.66
N THR A 249 -15.74 -14.65 30.86
CA THR A 249 -14.58 -13.89 31.36
C THR A 249 -15.09 -12.77 32.26
N GLN A 250 -14.72 -12.80 33.53
CA GLN A 250 -14.98 -11.69 34.44
C GLN A 250 -13.95 -10.59 34.24
N VAL A 251 -14.42 -9.34 34.18
CA VAL A 251 -13.55 -8.16 34.02
C VAL A 251 -12.99 -7.80 35.41
N ASP A 252 -11.89 -8.43 35.77
CA ASP A 252 -11.21 -8.27 37.06
C ASP A 252 -9.69 -8.00 36.88
N GLU A 253 -8.97 -7.91 38.00
CA GLU A 253 -7.52 -7.70 37.99
C GLU A 253 -6.75 -8.83 37.28
N ASP A 254 -7.26 -10.08 37.36
CA ASP A 254 -6.60 -11.22 36.73
C ASP A 254 -6.84 -11.23 35.22
N PHE A 255 -7.99 -10.73 34.75
CA PHE A 255 -8.23 -10.45 33.34
C PHE A 255 -7.28 -9.40 32.80
N ALA A 256 -7.08 -8.28 33.51
CA ALA A 256 -6.12 -7.26 33.08
C ALA A 256 -4.67 -7.81 33.00
N LYS A 257 -4.28 -8.65 33.96
CA LYS A 257 -2.94 -9.31 33.96
C LYS A 257 -2.82 -10.32 32.80
N SER A 258 -3.87 -11.05 32.45
CA SER A 258 -3.86 -11.97 31.29
C SER A 258 -3.61 -11.26 29.97
N LEU A 259 -4.00 -9.97 29.88
CA LEU A 259 -3.71 -9.08 28.76
C LEU A 259 -2.32 -8.42 28.83
N GLY A 260 -1.51 -8.74 29.87
CA GLY A 260 -0.18 -8.18 30.06
C GLY A 260 -0.17 -6.80 30.72
N LEU A 261 -1.29 -6.39 31.35
CA LEU A 261 -1.42 -5.10 32.03
C LEU A 261 -1.23 -5.24 33.54
N GLU A 262 -0.87 -4.14 34.20
CA GLU A 262 -0.59 -4.15 35.64
C GLU A 262 -1.86 -4.12 36.50
N SER A 263 -2.94 -3.50 35.99
CA SER A 263 -4.20 -3.32 36.76
C SER A 263 -5.42 -3.15 35.86
N LEU A 264 -6.60 -3.39 36.44
CA LEU A 264 -7.89 -3.14 35.80
C LEU A 264 -8.08 -1.65 35.45
N ASP A 265 -7.55 -0.73 36.29
CA ASP A 265 -7.63 0.71 36.03
C ASP A 265 -6.82 1.09 34.76
N GLN A 266 -5.68 0.44 34.54
CA GLN A 266 -4.89 0.64 33.33
C GLN A 266 -5.67 0.14 32.10
N LEU A 267 -6.32 -1.02 32.18
CA LEU A 267 -7.17 -1.53 31.11
C LEU A 267 -8.32 -0.56 30.82
N LYS A 268 -9.05 -0.09 31.84
CA LYS A 268 -10.11 0.90 31.68
C LYS A 268 -9.62 2.19 31.04
N GLY A 269 -8.43 2.65 31.42
CA GLY A 269 -7.80 3.83 30.80
C GLY A 269 -7.51 3.64 29.31
N LEU A 270 -7.00 2.47 28.92
CA LEU A 270 -6.75 2.14 27.52
C LEU A 270 -8.04 2.05 26.70
N ILE A 271 -9.05 1.36 27.24
CA ILE A 271 -10.37 1.25 26.58
C ILE A 271 -11.02 2.61 26.44
N ARG A 272 -10.96 3.47 27.48
CA ARG A 272 -11.48 4.83 27.38
C ARG A 272 -10.79 5.62 26.27
N ALA A 273 -9.46 5.58 26.20
CA ALA A 273 -8.71 6.24 25.14
C ALA A 273 -9.04 5.68 23.74
N GLN A 274 -9.28 4.38 23.62
CA GLN A 274 -9.71 3.75 22.37
C GLN A 274 -11.10 4.23 21.95
N VAL A 275 -12.08 4.26 22.86
CA VAL A 275 -13.43 4.76 22.58
C VAL A 275 -13.39 6.26 22.22
N GLU A 276 -12.58 7.05 22.93
CA GLU A 276 -12.35 8.47 22.59
C GLU A 276 -11.78 8.65 21.19
N GLN A 277 -10.81 7.84 20.80
CA GLN A 277 -10.20 7.90 19.47
C GLN A 277 -11.20 7.48 18.38
N GLU A 278 -11.98 6.43 18.61
CA GLU A 278 -13.01 5.94 17.68
C GLU A 278 -14.08 7.03 17.47
N THR A 279 -14.63 7.59 18.53
CA THR A 279 -15.65 8.64 18.44
C THR A 279 -15.10 9.94 17.84
N ALA A 280 -13.84 10.30 18.14
CA ALA A 280 -13.17 11.44 17.52
C ALA A 280 -12.98 11.23 16.01
N GLY A 281 -12.70 9.99 15.58
CA GLY A 281 -12.67 9.62 14.16
C GLY A 281 -14.00 9.86 13.46
N LEU A 282 -15.09 9.35 14.03
CA LEU A 282 -16.45 9.56 13.49
C LEU A 282 -16.82 11.05 13.43
N THR A 283 -16.56 11.80 14.50
CA THR A 283 -16.77 13.27 14.53
C THR A 283 -15.98 13.97 13.41
N ARG A 284 -14.71 13.59 13.21
CA ARG A 284 -13.87 14.15 12.15
C ARG A 284 -14.43 13.85 10.76
N THR A 285 -14.90 12.62 10.53
CA THR A 285 -15.52 12.20 9.26
C THR A 285 -16.75 13.05 8.96
N GLN A 286 -17.64 13.21 9.93
CA GLN A 286 -18.84 14.02 9.80
C GLN A 286 -18.49 15.50 9.52
N MET A 287 -17.55 16.09 10.25
CA MET A 287 -17.08 17.45 9.99
C MET A 287 -16.44 17.61 8.60
N LYS A 288 -15.65 16.60 8.15
CA LYS A 288 -15.04 16.60 6.82
C LYS A 288 -16.11 16.61 5.73
N ARG A 289 -17.18 15.83 5.89
CA ARG A 289 -18.32 15.81 4.98
C ARG A 289 -19.03 17.15 4.90
N GLN A 290 -19.39 17.73 6.05
CA GLN A 290 -20.01 19.07 6.09
C GLN A 290 -19.14 20.11 5.37
N LEU A 291 -17.82 20.07 5.60
CA LEU A 291 -16.87 20.96 4.94
C LEU A 291 -16.90 20.78 3.43
N LEU A 292 -16.80 19.54 2.96
CA LEU A 292 -16.79 19.21 1.52
C LEU A 292 -18.10 19.58 0.84
N ASP A 293 -19.24 19.37 1.50
CA ASP A 293 -20.56 19.77 1.01
C ASP A 293 -20.69 21.29 0.88
N HIS A 294 -20.22 22.02 1.89
CA HIS A 294 -20.18 23.46 1.84
C HIS A 294 -19.31 23.99 0.70
N LEU A 295 -18.14 23.39 0.49
CA LEU A 295 -17.25 23.74 -0.61
C LEU A 295 -17.86 23.37 -1.97
N ALA A 296 -18.49 22.21 -2.09
CA ALA A 296 -19.13 21.77 -3.33
C ALA A 296 -20.31 22.68 -3.74
N ALA A 297 -21.15 23.08 -2.78
CA ALA A 297 -22.30 23.94 -3.03
C ALA A 297 -21.91 25.35 -3.50
N GLY A 298 -20.75 25.84 -3.06
CA GLY A 298 -20.26 27.19 -3.38
C GLY A 298 -19.48 27.31 -4.69
N HIS A 299 -19.08 26.20 -5.33
CA HIS A 299 -18.12 26.23 -6.43
C HIS A 299 -18.51 25.28 -7.57
N ASP A 300 -19.02 25.86 -8.63
CA ASP A 300 -19.34 25.13 -9.87
C ASP A 300 -18.43 25.63 -11.00
N PHE A 301 -17.41 24.83 -11.35
CA PHE A 301 -16.49 25.10 -12.43
C PHE A 301 -16.30 23.83 -13.27
N PRO A 302 -15.97 23.97 -14.57
CA PRO A 302 -15.75 22.83 -15.44
C PRO A 302 -14.53 22.03 -14.99
N VAL A 303 -14.64 20.72 -14.96
CA VAL A 303 -13.54 19.79 -14.63
C VAL A 303 -13.02 19.08 -15.88
N PRO A 304 -11.72 18.71 -15.92
CA PRO A 304 -11.17 17.94 -17.03
C PRO A 304 -11.83 16.58 -17.15
N ALA A 305 -12.40 16.29 -18.33
CA ALA A 305 -13.15 15.05 -18.56
C ALA A 305 -12.26 13.80 -18.39
N ALA A 306 -10.98 13.90 -18.77
CA ALA A 306 -10.03 12.82 -18.61
C ALA A 306 -9.75 12.48 -17.13
N MET A 307 -9.76 13.48 -16.23
CA MET A 307 -9.64 13.22 -14.78
C MET A 307 -10.89 12.55 -14.22
N VAL A 308 -12.08 13.00 -14.67
CA VAL A 308 -13.35 12.39 -14.25
C VAL A 308 -13.43 10.94 -14.69
N GLU A 309 -13.01 10.64 -15.93
CA GLU A 309 -13.02 9.26 -16.43
C GLU A 309 -12.02 8.38 -15.67
N ALA A 310 -10.83 8.87 -15.37
CA ALA A 310 -9.83 8.14 -14.59
C ALA A 310 -10.34 7.84 -13.16
N GLU A 311 -10.95 8.82 -12.49
CA GLU A 311 -11.55 8.64 -11.16
C GLU A 311 -12.74 7.66 -11.21
N PHE A 312 -13.59 7.79 -12.24
CA PHE A 312 -14.70 6.86 -12.45
C PHE A 312 -14.22 5.43 -12.69
N GLU A 313 -13.19 5.22 -13.51
CA GLU A 313 -12.60 3.90 -13.73
C GLU A 313 -12.08 3.28 -12.43
N GLN A 314 -11.44 4.07 -11.58
CA GLN A 314 -10.94 3.60 -10.29
C GLN A 314 -12.09 3.17 -9.37
N ILE A 315 -13.13 4.01 -9.21
CA ILE A 315 -14.33 3.67 -8.42
C ILE A 315 -14.96 2.39 -8.97
N TRP A 316 -15.09 2.30 -10.28
CA TRP A 316 -15.72 1.18 -10.96
C TRP A 316 -14.98 -0.15 -10.76
N GLN A 317 -13.65 -0.13 -10.85
CA GLN A 317 -12.81 -1.31 -10.58
C GLN A 317 -12.94 -1.78 -9.14
N GLN A 318 -12.98 -0.85 -8.19
CA GLN A 318 -13.13 -1.19 -6.79
C GLN A 318 -14.49 -1.84 -6.51
N LEU A 319 -15.59 -1.26 -7.01
CA LEU A 319 -16.94 -1.83 -6.88
C LEU A 319 -17.02 -3.24 -7.48
N GLN A 320 -16.41 -3.44 -8.64
CA GLN A 320 -16.36 -4.76 -9.27
C GLN A 320 -15.58 -5.77 -8.44
N ALA A 321 -14.51 -5.35 -7.79
CA ALA A 321 -13.71 -6.21 -6.92
C ALA A 321 -14.44 -6.58 -5.62
N GLU A 322 -15.25 -5.68 -5.08
CA GLU A 322 -16.11 -5.95 -3.91
C GLU A 322 -17.24 -6.92 -4.25
N ILE A 323 -17.97 -6.64 -5.32
CA ILE A 323 -19.05 -7.52 -5.78
C ILE A 323 -18.56 -8.92 -6.13
N ALA A 324 -17.32 -9.07 -6.58
CA ALA A 324 -16.74 -10.38 -6.86
C ALA A 324 -16.59 -11.26 -5.61
N LYS A 325 -16.64 -10.66 -4.42
CA LYS A 325 -16.56 -11.36 -3.10
C LYS A 325 -17.93 -11.66 -2.51
N GLU A 326 -19.02 -11.13 -3.08
CA GLU A 326 -20.39 -11.34 -2.62
C GLU A 326 -20.92 -12.74 -2.99
N ASP A 327 -21.97 -13.17 -2.30
CA ASP A 327 -22.63 -14.45 -2.56
C ASP A 327 -23.35 -14.51 -3.92
N ASP A 328 -23.83 -13.35 -4.47
CA ASP A 328 -24.46 -13.23 -5.80
C ASP A 328 -23.83 -12.09 -6.62
N PRO A 329 -22.66 -12.33 -7.22
CA PRO A 329 -21.95 -11.30 -8.01
C PRO A 329 -22.69 -10.85 -9.27
N GLU A 330 -23.66 -11.64 -9.79
CA GLU A 330 -24.43 -11.26 -10.97
C GLU A 330 -25.52 -10.23 -10.66
N ALA A 331 -26.15 -10.36 -9.48
CA ALA A 331 -27.12 -9.36 -9.01
C ALA A 331 -26.43 -8.03 -8.72
N GLY A 332 -25.33 -8.04 -7.96
CA GLY A 332 -24.56 -6.82 -7.67
C GLY A 332 -24.06 -6.10 -8.92
N ARG A 333 -23.54 -6.83 -9.93
CA ARG A 333 -23.12 -6.22 -11.20
C ARG A 333 -24.26 -5.51 -11.95
N LYS A 334 -25.48 -6.02 -11.87
CA LYS A 334 -26.63 -5.36 -12.51
C LYS A 334 -27.04 -4.10 -11.77
N GLU A 335 -26.91 -4.11 -10.46
CA GLU A 335 -27.22 -2.96 -9.61
C GLU A 335 -26.28 -1.81 -9.90
N ILE A 336 -24.96 -2.04 -9.81
CA ILE A 336 -23.98 -0.98 -10.12
C ILE A 336 -24.06 -0.48 -11.58
N GLU A 337 -24.39 -1.35 -12.56
CA GLU A 337 -24.56 -0.91 -13.95
C GLU A 337 -25.80 0.00 -14.11
N ALA A 338 -26.85 -0.19 -13.31
CA ALA A 338 -28.01 0.70 -13.31
C ALA A 338 -27.67 2.08 -12.72
N GLU A 339 -26.73 2.15 -11.79
CA GLU A 339 -26.32 3.37 -11.10
C GLU A 339 -25.07 4.04 -11.70
N LYS A 340 -24.59 3.57 -12.83
CA LYS A 340 -23.34 4.01 -13.47
C LYS A 340 -23.20 5.53 -13.65
N GLU A 341 -24.28 6.20 -14.01
CA GLU A 341 -24.28 7.65 -14.18
C GLU A 341 -24.18 8.38 -12.83
N ASP A 342 -24.63 7.77 -11.76
CA ASP A 342 -24.52 8.31 -10.42
C ASP A 342 -23.06 8.22 -9.93
N TYR A 343 -22.39 7.09 -10.15
CA TYR A 343 -20.96 6.95 -9.89
C TYR A 343 -20.12 7.92 -10.73
N ARG A 344 -20.53 8.24 -11.96
CA ARG A 344 -19.84 9.25 -12.76
C ARG A 344 -20.02 10.67 -12.19
N ARG A 345 -21.20 11.00 -11.65
CA ARG A 345 -21.44 12.26 -10.94
C ARG A 345 -20.62 12.36 -9.65
N ILE A 346 -20.47 11.24 -8.95
CA ILE A 346 -19.59 11.14 -7.78
C ILE A 346 -18.14 11.42 -8.18
N ALA A 347 -17.64 10.77 -9.24
CA ALA A 347 -16.29 11.01 -9.74
C ALA A 347 -16.07 12.47 -10.14
N GLU A 348 -17.03 13.10 -10.81
CA GLU A 348 -16.97 14.53 -11.18
C GLU A 348 -16.88 15.43 -9.93
N ARG A 349 -17.72 15.15 -8.93
CA ARG A 349 -17.70 15.89 -7.65
C ARG A 349 -16.37 15.74 -6.93
N ARG A 350 -15.81 14.52 -6.87
CA ARG A 350 -14.52 14.24 -6.27
C ARG A 350 -13.40 15.01 -6.94
N VAL A 351 -13.32 14.94 -8.27
CA VAL A 351 -12.32 15.69 -9.04
C VAL A 351 -12.45 17.19 -8.77
N ARG A 352 -13.67 17.73 -8.77
CA ARG A 352 -13.93 19.14 -8.47
C ARG A 352 -13.43 19.54 -7.10
N LEU A 353 -13.77 18.77 -6.06
CA LEU A 353 -13.32 19.01 -4.69
C LEU A 353 -11.81 18.86 -4.54
N GLY A 354 -11.20 17.82 -5.13
CA GLY A 354 -9.76 17.62 -5.09
C GLY A 354 -8.98 18.78 -5.71
N LEU A 355 -9.45 19.29 -6.86
CA LEU A 355 -8.87 20.48 -7.49
C LEU A 355 -9.02 21.74 -6.62
N LEU A 356 -10.18 21.93 -6.00
CA LEU A 356 -10.45 23.05 -5.10
C LEU A 356 -9.56 23.01 -3.86
N LEU A 357 -9.47 21.85 -3.21
CA LEU A 357 -8.60 21.64 -2.05
C LEU A 357 -7.12 21.86 -2.41
N SER A 358 -6.70 21.36 -3.58
CA SER A 358 -5.34 21.59 -4.08
C SER A 358 -5.01 23.08 -4.25
N GLU A 359 -5.94 23.85 -4.81
CA GLU A 359 -5.76 25.29 -5.00
C GLU A 359 -5.76 26.06 -3.66
N ILE A 360 -6.66 25.69 -2.73
CA ILE A 360 -6.68 26.24 -1.37
C ILE A 360 -5.35 25.97 -0.68
N GLY A 361 -4.85 24.72 -0.73
CA GLY A 361 -3.60 24.34 -0.10
C GLY A 361 -2.41 25.08 -0.67
N GLN A 362 -2.32 25.19 -1.99
CA GLN A 362 -1.24 25.94 -2.66
C GLN A 362 -1.23 27.43 -2.29
N LYS A 363 -2.40 28.09 -2.33
CA LYS A 363 -2.51 29.51 -1.97
C LYS A 363 -2.17 29.79 -0.50
N ASN A 364 -2.44 28.86 0.39
CA ASN A 364 -2.17 29.00 1.80
C ASN A 364 -0.85 28.38 2.26
N GLY A 365 -0.04 27.84 1.33
CA GLY A 365 1.28 27.30 1.64
C GLY A 365 1.25 26.03 2.48
N VAL A 366 0.20 25.20 2.33
CA VAL A 366 0.12 23.90 2.99
C VAL A 366 1.09 22.94 2.31
N GLU A 367 2.05 22.43 3.07
CA GLU A 367 3.09 21.53 2.56
C GLU A 367 3.22 20.29 3.44
N ILE A 368 3.50 19.16 2.82
CA ILE A 368 3.86 17.93 3.53
C ILE A 368 5.36 17.97 3.82
N THR A 369 5.72 17.83 5.07
CA THR A 369 7.11 17.77 5.52
C THR A 369 7.76 16.42 5.15
N GLN A 370 9.09 16.41 5.08
CA GLN A 370 9.82 15.15 4.84
C GLN A 370 9.64 14.12 5.97
N GLN A 371 9.37 14.58 7.20
CA GLN A 371 9.10 13.68 8.31
C GLN A 371 7.77 12.97 8.13
N GLU A 372 6.71 13.71 7.81
CA GLU A 372 5.37 13.16 7.53
C GLU A 372 5.41 12.18 6.37
N MET A 373 6.09 12.53 5.28
CA MET A 373 6.26 11.64 4.15
C MET A 373 6.99 10.35 4.52
N THR A 374 8.03 10.44 5.35
CA THR A 374 8.77 9.27 5.83
C THR A 374 7.89 8.38 6.72
N MET A 375 7.09 8.98 7.60
CA MET A 375 6.14 8.24 8.46
C MET A 375 5.08 7.52 7.63
N LEU A 376 4.50 8.21 6.65
CA LEU A 376 3.51 7.64 5.73
C LEU A 376 4.08 6.44 4.95
N MET A 377 5.28 6.60 4.38
CA MET A 377 5.97 5.50 3.68
C MET A 377 6.26 4.31 4.60
N GLN A 378 6.64 4.56 5.86
CA GLN A 378 6.87 3.50 6.85
C GLN A 378 5.57 2.80 7.24
N GLN A 379 4.49 3.54 7.42
CA GLN A 379 3.18 2.99 7.73
C GLN A 379 2.67 2.12 6.58
N ALA A 380 2.72 2.60 5.35
CA ALA A 380 2.37 1.83 4.16
C ALA A 380 3.24 0.56 4.02
N ALA A 381 4.55 0.66 4.30
CA ALA A 381 5.44 -0.50 4.26
C ALA A 381 5.16 -1.56 5.33
N GLN A 382 4.47 -1.22 6.43
CA GLN A 382 4.11 -2.21 7.48
C GLN A 382 3.06 -3.23 7.01
N GLN A 383 2.25 -2.89 6.02
CA GLN A 383 1.26 -3.79 5.42
C GLN A 383 1.92 -4.94 4.64
N TYR A 384 3.17 -4.75 4.19
CA TYR A 384 3.92 -5.76 3.46
C TYR A 384 4.71 -6.70 4.37
N ARG A 385 4.98 -7.92 3.86
CA ARG A 385 5.87 -8.86 4.53
C ARG A 385 7.25 -8.24 4.74
N PRO A 386 7.96 -8.58 5.82
CA PRO A 386 9.27 -7.97 6.15
C PRO A 386 10.29 -8.00 4.99
N GLU A 387 10.26 -9.06 4.17
CA GLU A 387 11.11 -9.27 2.99
C GLU A 387 10.78 -8.32 1.82
N ASP A 388 9.50 -7.92 1.67
CA ASP A 388 9.03 -7.07 0.55
C ASP A 388 9.08 -5.57 0.87
N ARG A 389 9.18 -5.19 2.14
CA ARG A 389 9.21 -3.79 2.57
C ARG A 389 10.29 -2.96 1.88
N GLN A 390 11.47 -3.55 1.68
CA GLN A 390 12.57 -2.86 1.03
C GLN A 390 12.29 -2.64 -0.46
N ARG A 391 11.74 -3.65 -1.15
CA ARG A 391 11.35 -3.54 -2.58
C ARG A 391 10.26 -2.47 -2.76
N PHE A 392 9.25 -2.45 -1.89
CA PHE A 392 8.22 -1.42 -1.90
C PHE A 392 8.80 -0.01 -1.71
N MET A 393 9.73 0.17 -0.77
CA MET A 393 10.41 1.46 -0.55
C MET A 393 11.27 1.90 -1.75
N GLU A 394 11.89 0.96 -2.45
CA GLU A 394 12.64 1.24 -3.68
C GLU A 394 11.70 1.59 -4.84
N TYR A 395 10.58 0.88 -4.97
CA TYR A 395 9.52 1.18 -5.94
C TYR A 395 8.99 2.61 -5.77
N LEU A 396 8.60 3.00 -4.57
CA LEU A 396 8.12 4.37 -4.29
C LEU A 396 9.16 5.44 -4.64
N ARG A 397 10.47 5.15 -4.51
CA ARG A 397 11.53 6.09 -4.88
C ARG A 397 11.77 6.16 -6.38
N SER A 398 11.57 5.08 -7.10
CA SER A 398 11.78 5.00 -8.54
C SER A 398 10.59 5.52 -9.34
N GLU A 399 9.36 5.42 -8.78
CA GLU A 399 8.12 5.76 -9.45
C GLU A 399 7.48 7.03 -8.85
N PRO A 400 7.65 8.20 -9.51
CA PRO A 400 7.07 9.46 -9.02
C PRO A 400 5.55 9.45 -8.92
N MET A 401 4.86 8.67 -9.78
CA MET A 401 3.40 8.56 -9.77
C MET A 401 2.91 7.82 -8.53
N ALA A 402 3.54 6.69 -8.17
CA ALA A 402 3.21 5.96 -6.96
C ALA A 402 3.43 6.81 -5.69
N MET A 403 4.51 7.59 -5.68
CA MET A 403 4.76 8.56 -4.61
C MET A 403 3.70 9.65 -4.56
N ALA A 404 3.23 10.15 -5.70
CA ALA A 404 2.18 11.16 -5.76
C ALA A 404 0.83 10.61 -5.27
N GLN A 405 0.47 9.38 -5.65
CA GLN A 405 -0.74 8.71 -5.18
C GLN A 405 -0.72 8.51 -3.66
N LEU A 406 0.40 8.02 -3.11
CA LEU A 406 0.55 7.86 -1.66
C LEU A 406 0.47 9.21 -0.92
N ARG A 407 0.95 10.29 -1.54
CA ARG A 407 0.97 11.64 -0.96
C ARG A 407 -0.40 12.32 -0.96
N ALA A 408 -1.25 12.04 -1.95
CA ALA A 408 -2.48 12.78 -2.19
C ALA A 408 -3.45 12.78 -0.98
N PRO A 409 -3.79 11.64 -0.36
CA PRO A 409 -4.67 11.61 0.81
C PRO A 409 -4.12 12.43 1.99
N LEU A 410 -2.82 12.30 2.28
CA LEU A 410 -2.19 13.06 3.36
C LEU A 410 -2.24 14.58 3.10
N TYR A 411 -2.08 14.98 1.83
CA TYR A 411 -2.17 16.40 1.46
C TYR A 411 -3.59 16.94 1.66
N GLU A 412 -4.59 16.20 1.22
CA GLU A 412 -6.00 16.54 1.42
C GLU A 412 -6.34 16.69 2.90
N ASP A 413 -5.94 15.73 3.74
CA ASP A 413 -6.16 15.78 5.18
C ASP A 413 -5.51 16.99 5.82
N LYS A 414 -4.31 17.37 5.40
CA LYS A 414 -3.65 18.60 5.89
C LYS A 414 -4.38 19.86 5.47
N VAL A 415 -4.94 19.90 4.28
CA VAL A 415 -5.76 21.03 3.82
C VAL A 415 -7.06 21.09 4.60
N VAL A 416 -7.69 19.94 4.86
CA VAL A 416 -8.89 19.84 5.70
C VAL A 416 -8.60 20.31 7.13
N ASP A 417 -7.50 19.90 7.74
CA ASP A 417 -7.08 20.37 9.07
C ASP A 417 -6.84 21.88 9.08
N PHE A 418 -6.18 22.40 8.06
CA PHE A 418 -6.02 23.85 7.91
C PHE A 418 -7.37 24.59 7.82
N LEU A 419 -8.34 24.01 7.11
CA LEU A 419 -9.69 24.57 6.99
C LEU A 419 -10.47 24.50 8.31
N PHE A 420 -10.34 23.41 9.07
CA PHE A 420 -10.89 23.29 10.42
C PHE A 420 -10.34 24.36 11.36
N ASP A 421 -9.04 24.64 11.30
CA ASP A 421 -8.40 25.69 12.10
C ASP A 421 -8.92 27.10 11.76
N LYS A 422 -9.43 27.29 10.56
CA LYS A 422 -10.02 28.58 10.10
C LYS A 422 -11.52 28.67 10.29
N ALA A 423 -12.21 27.55 10.41
CA ALA A 423 -13.65 27.49 10.55
C ALA A 423 -14.11 27.96 11.93
N THR A 424 -15.31 28.52 11.98
CA THR A 424 -16.00 28.75 13.25
C THR A 424 -16.71 27.46 13.65
N ILE A 425 -16.16 26.76 14.63
CA ILE A 425 -16.68 25.48 15.08
C ILE A 425 -17.66 25.70 16.24
N THR A 426 -18.88 25.17 16.10
CA THR A 426 -19.88 25.10 17.17
C THR A 426 -19.97 23.67 17.66
N GLU A 427 -19.68 23.44 18.95
CA GLU A 427 -19.75 22.10 19.53
C GLU A 427 -21.16 21.78 20.00
N ARG A 428 -21.63 20.56 19.71
CA ARG A 428 -22.89 20.02 20.21
C ARG A 428 -22.65 18.61 20.73
N GLU A 429 -23.02 18.36 21.99
CA GLU A 429 -22.99 17.03 22.56
C GLU A 429 -24.15 16.20 22.02
N VAL A 430 -23.83 14.98 21.59
CA VAL A 430 -24.76 13.98 21.03
C VAL A 430 -24.43 12.60 21.56
N THR A 431 -25.35 11.65 21.40
CA THR A 431 -25.06 10.23 21.63
C THR A 431 -24.29 9.64 20.44
N ARG A 432 -23.68 8.47 20.65
CA ARG A 432 -23.02 7.72 19.57
C ARG A 432 -23.99 7.37 18.45
N GLU A 433 -25.19 6.92 18.81
CA GLU A 433 -26.25 6.57 17.86
C GLU A 433 -26.70 7.79 17.04
N GLU A 434 -26.80 8.96 17.66
CA GLU A 434 -27.13 10.21 16.97
C GLU A 434 -26.02 10.65 16.00
N LEU A 435 -24.75 10.44 16.37
CA LEU A 435 -23.61 10.72 15.49
C LEU A 435 -23.57 9.76 14.29
N GLU A 436 -23.76 8.46 14.53
CA GLU A 436 -23.84 7.44 13.48
C GLU A 436 -25.03 7.70 12.56
N ALA A 437 -26.21 8.00 13.11
CA ALA A 437 -27.40 8.37 12.34
C ALA A 437 -27.21 9.67 11.53
N ALA A 438 -26.47 10.66 12.05
CA ALA A 438 -26.14 11.87 11.30
C ALA A 438 -25.21 11.56 10.12
N ILE A 439 -24.24 10.66 10.30
CA ILE A 439 -23.37 10.19 9.24
C ILE A 439 -24.18 9.43 8.17
N GLU A 440 -25.06 8.50 8.58
CA GLU A 440 -25.93 7.75 7.69
C GLU A 440 -26.96 8.65 6.95
N ALA A 441 -27.53 9.63 7.62
CA ALA A 441 -28.48 10.57 7.01
C ALA A 441 -27.81 11.46 5.96
N GLU A 442 -26.58 11.89 6.21
CA GLU A 442 -25.75 12.58 5.23
C GLU A 442 -25.30 11.64 4.09
N GLU A 443 -25.10 10.34 4.38
CA GLU A 443 -24.91 9.30 3.35
C GLU A 443 -26.16 9.11 2.49
N GLY A 444 -27.34 9.03 3.09
CA GLY A 444 -28.60 8.91 2.40
C GLY A 444 -28.96 10.15 1.57
N ALA A 445 -28.65 11.35 2.04
CA ALA A 445 -28.82 12.59 1.28
C ALA A 445 -27.77 12.74 0.15
N ALA A 446 -26.62 12.11 0.33
CA ALA A 446 -25.56 12.01 -0.69
C ALA A 446 -25.70 10.75 -1.56
N SER A 447 -26.43 9.72 -1.13
CA SER A 447 -26.72 8.45 -1.82
C SER A 447 -27.97 8.52 -2.74
N ASP A 448 -28.67 9.62 -2.74
CA ASP A 448 -29.20 10.01 -4.05
C ASP A 448 -28.00 10.23 -5.00
N GLY A 449 -26.80 9.79 -4.61
CA GLY A 449 -25.61 9.65 -5.38
C GLY A 449 -24.20 9.63 -4.78
N ALA A 450 -23.91 9.45 -3.48
CA ALA A 450 -22.54 9.67 -3.00
C ALA A 450 -21.97 8.78 -1.86
N ALA A 451 -22.73 7.96 -1.17
CA ALA A 451 -22.30 7.27 0.06
C ALA A 451 -21.29 6.12 -0.10
N ALA A 452 -21.28 5.46 -1.26
CA ALA A 452 -20.29 4.40 -1.53
C ALA A 452 -18.86 4.92 -1.75
N ALA A 453 -18.67 6.24 -1.93
CA ALA A 453 -17.42 6.83 -2.41
C ALA A 453 -16.43 7.24 -1.31
N GLU A 454 -16.85 7.45 -0.06
CA GLU A 454 -15.92 7.87 1.01
C GLU A 454 -15.28 6.68 1.77
N ALA A 455 -16.05 5.61 2.02
CA ALA A 455 -15.47 4.34 2.48
C ALA A 455 -14.47 3.77 1.47
N GLY A 456 -14.70 4.02 0.16
CA GLY A 456 -13.81 3.65 -0.92
C GLY A 456 -12.52 4.46 -1.04
N ALA A 457 -12.39 5.64 -0.42
CA ALA A 457 -11.16 6.42 -0.49
C ALA A 457 -10.05 5.90 0.44
N GLU A 458 -10.41 5.41 1.63
CA GLU A 458 -9.46 4.74 2.52
C GLU A 458 -9.04 3.37 1.95
N ALA A 459 -10.01 2.58 1.42
CA ALA A 459 -9.73 1.29 0.78
C ALA A 459 -9.02 1.44 -0.59
N ALA A 460 -9.19 2.55 -1.32
CA ALA A 460 -8.47 2.81 -2.57
C ALA A 460 -7.01 3.19 -2.34
N ALA A 461 -6.68 3.78 -1.19
CA ALA A 461 -5.29 3.95 -0.77
C ALA A 461 -4.64 2.60 -0.44
N GLU A 462 -5.40 1.67 0.15
CA GLU A 462 -4.96 0.27 0.38
C GLU A 462 -4.84 -0.51 -0.93
N ALA A 463 -5.82 -0.44 -1.84
CA ALA A 463 -5.81 -1.17 -3.10
C ALA A 463 -4.78 -0.64 -4.12
N ALA A 464 -4.49 0.67 -4.12
CA ALA A 464 -3.42 1.24 -4.95
C ALA A 464 -2.03 0.77 -4.51
N VAL A 465 -1.90 0.47 -3.21
CA VAL A 465 -0.70 -0.12 -2.62
C VAL A 465 -0.59 -1.61 -3.01
N GLU A 466 -1.70 -2.37 -3.03
CA GLU A 466 -1.73 -3.78 -3.49
C GLU A 466 -1.48 -3.91 -5.01
N ALA A 467 -2.12 -3.10 -5.84
CA ALA A 467 -1.92 -3.12 -7.29
C ALA A 467 -0.50 -2.75 -7.71
N GLY A 468 0.17 -1.87 -6.95
CA GLY A 468 1.59 -1.54 -7.13
C GLY A 468 2.53 -2.70 -6.81
N ALA A 469 2.13 -3.63 -5.93
CA ALA A 469 2.91 -4.81 -5.57
C ALA A 469 2.80 -5.93 -6.62
N GLU A 470 1.61 -6.15 -7.18
CA GLU A 470 1.39 -7.16 -8.21
C GLU A 470 2.08 -6.81 -9.55
N THR A 471 2.05 -5.53 -9.96
CA THR A 471 2.73 -5.13 -11.20
C THR A 471 4.26 -5.11 -11.10
N GLY A 472 4.82 -5.06 -9.89
CA GLY A 472 6.27 -5.15 -9.65
C GLY A 472 6.81 -6.59 -9.67
N ALA A 473 5.94 -7.60 -9.54
CA ALA A 473 6.33 -9.01 -9.55
C ALA A 473 6.37 -9.62 -10.97
N ASP A 474 5.56 -9.11 -11.90
CA ASP A 474 5.44 -9.65 -13.27
C ASP A 474 6.40 -9.02 -14.31
N ALA A 475 7.15 -7.98 -13.95
CA ALA A 475 8.07 -7.31 -14.88
C ALA A 475 9.39 -8.09 -15.16
N ASP A 476 9.65 -9.19 -14.46
CA ASP A 476 10.88 -9.98 -14.62
C ASP A 476 10.69 -11.26 -15.47
N GLY A 477 9.48 -11.48 -16.04
CA GLY A 477 9.11 -12.69 -16.77
C GLY A 477 8.94 -12.56 -18.29
N ALA A 478 9.12 -11.38 -18.90
CA ALA A 478 8.78 -11.16 -20.30
C ALA A 478 9.95 -10.72 -21.20
N ALA A 479 11.10 -11.35 -21.06
CA ALA A 479 12.20 -11.14 -22.00
C ALA A 479 12.82 -12.48 -22.44
N THR A 480 12.01 -13.40 -22.98
CA THR A 480 12.47 -14.42 -23.94
C THR A 480 11.27 -15.17 -24.53
N ALA A 481 10.73 -14.74 -25.64
CA ALA A 481 10.12 -15.65 -26.62
C ALA A 481 9.79 -14.87 -27.89
N GLY A 482 10.46 -15.21 -28.95
CA GLY A 482 10.07 -14.76 -30.28
C GLY A 482 11.19 -14.92 -31.28
N ASP A 483 11.53 -16.12 -31.64
CA ASP A 483 11.78 -16.47 -33.03
C ASP A 483 11.67 -17.98 -33.22
N GLU A 484 10.61 -18.41 -33.81
CA GLU A 484 10.43 -19.75 -34.35
C GLU A 484 10.13 -19.63 -35.83
N ALA A 485 11.06 -20.06 -36.66
CA ALA A 485 10.72 -20.59 -37.98
C ALA A 485 11.78 -21.50 -38.52
N ALA A 486 11.39 -22.77 -38.66
CA ALA A 486 11.65 -23.70 -39.73
C ALA A 486 12.97 -24.53 -39.79
N ALA A 487 12.80 -25.79 -39.46
CA ALA A 487 13.10 -27.00 -40.24
C ALA A 487 14.56 -27.36 -40.60
N GLY A 488 14.94 -28.58 -40.24
CA GLY A 488 15.97 -29.34 -40.95
C GLY A 488 16.81 -30.28 -40.09
N ASP A 489 16.27 -31.47 -39.93
CA ASP A 489 16.90 -32.79 -39.77
C ASP A 489 18.42 -32.89 -40.03
N THR A 490 19.19 -33.45 -39.11
CA THR A 490 20.01 -34.66 -39.24
C THR A 490 20.92 -34.91 -38.03
N ALA A 491 21.07 -36.18 -37.78
CA ALA A 491 21.67 -36.92 -36.69
C ALA A 491 23.17 -36.73 -36.43
N ALA A 492 23.51 -37.20 -35.23
CA ALA A 492 24.72 -37.92 -34.79
C ALA A 492 25.94 -37.13 -34.26
N ASP A 493 26.26 -37.42 -33.08
CA ASP A 493 27.49 -37.99 -32.51
C ASP A 493 28.06 -37.22 -31.30
N GLU A 494 28.06 -37.89 -30.17
CA GLU A 494 28.86 -37.59 -28.97
C GLU A 494 30.34 -37.92 -29.23
N PRO A 495 31.34 -37.39 -28.53
CA PRO A 495 31.58 -37.83 -27.18
C PRO A 495 32.22 -36.80 -26.20
N ALA A 496 32.03 -37.18 -24.95
CA ALA A 496 32.61 -36.66 -23.72
C ALA A 496 34.08 -36.20 -23.72
N ARG A 497 34.40 -35.19 -22.91
CA ARG A 497 35.60 -35.16 -22.03
C ARG A 497 35.60 -34.06 -20.96
N LYS A 498 35.42 -34.51 -19.73
CA LYS A 498 36.33 -34.36 -18.54
C LYS A 498 36.71 -32.97 -18.04
N THR A 499 36.21 -32.72 -16.82
CA THR A 499 36.79 -31.87 -15.78
C THR A 499 38.27 -32.14 -15.51
N PRO A 500 39.01 -31.17 -14.91
CA PRO A 500 39.52 -31.51 -13.60
C PRO A 500 39.40 -30.40 -12.54
N ALA A 501 39.13 -30.85 -11.35
CA ALA A 501 39.26 -30.16 -10.09
C ALA A 501 40.73 -29.97 -9.68
N ARG A 502 41.02 -28.97 -8.90
CA ARG A 502 42.05 -28.90 -7.83
C ARG A 502 42.22 -27.44 -7.34
N LYS A 503 42.45 -27.10 -6.13
CA LYS A 503 42.67 -27.68 -4.80
C LYS A 503 42.70 -26.55 -3.79
N ALA A 504 42.25 -26.82 -2.62
CA ALA A 504 42.42 -26.01 -1.41
C ALA A 504 43.89 -25.86 -1.00
N ALA A 505 44.21 -24.74 -0.35
CA ALA A 505 45.28 -24.68 0.65
C ALA A 505 45.06 -23.47 1.60
N LYS A 506 44.93 -23.76 2.85
CA LYS A 506 45.24 -22.99 4.08
C LYS A 506 46.51 -23.65 4.62
N PRO A 507 47.28 -23.16 5.61
CA PRO A 507 47.07 -22.11 6.57
C PRO A 507 48.38 -21.38 7.09
N ALA A 508 48.23 -20.67 8.22
CA ALA A 508 49.22 -20.25 9.21
C ALA A 508 49.97 -18.93 8.93
N GLY A 509 50.16 -18.04 9.83
CA GLY A 509 50.07 -17.97 11.26
C GLY A 509 50.71 -16.69 11.77
N GLU A 510 50.39 -16.34 12.98
CA GLU A 510 51.13 -15.52 13.99
C GLU A 510 50.94 -14.01 14.02
N ASP A 511 50.24 -13.62 15.09
CA ASP A 511 50.40 -12.44 15.92
C ASP A 511 51.81 -12.35 16.53
N PRO A 512 52.34 -11.25 17.11
CA PRO A 512 51.65 -10.48 18.13
C PRO A 512 52.06 -8.98 18.33
N ALA A 513 51.22 -8.29 19.10
CA ALA A 513 51.52 -7.38 20.18
C ALA A 513 51.80 -5.88 19.98
N ALA A 514 51.06 -5.13 20.80
CA ALA A 514 51.41 -3.92 21.59
C ALA A 514 51.40 -2.58 20.85
N GLU A 515 50.68 -1.57 21.22
CA GLU A 515 50.64 -0.77 22.42
C GLU A 515 49.71 0.47 22.20
N ALA A 516 48.85 0.74 23.16
CA ALA A 516 48.27 2.07 23.35
C ALA A 516 49.33 3.00 23.97
N PRO A 517 49.21 4.32 24.10
CA PRO A 517 48.04 4.98 24.72
C PRO A 517 47.70 6.42 24.28
N ALA A 518 46.50 6.79 24.63
CA ALA A 518 45.96 8.09 25.03
C ALA A 518 46.73 9.40 24.77
N LYS A 519 45.96 10.44 24.35
CA LYS A 519 45.95 11.78 25.01
C LYS A 519 44.75 12.63 24.53
N LYS A 520 43.84 12.92 25.46
CA LYS A 520 43.12 14.19 25.56
C LYS A 520 44.15 15.27 26.01
N PRO A 521 43.94 16.52 25.63
CA PRO A 521 43.43 17.51 26.55
C PRO A 521 42.57 18.56 25.84
N ALA A 522 41.77 19.29 26.42
CA ALA A 522 41.58 20.09 27.59
C ALA A 522 40.69 21.29 27.22
N ALA A 523 39.76 21.51 28.07
CA ALA A 523 38.84 22.64 28.11
C ALA A 523 39.53 24.01 28.06
N ARG A 524 38.82 24.98 27.46
CA ARG A 524 39.05 26.38 27.79
C ARG A 524 37.74 27.10 28.09
N LYS A 525 37.77 27.70 29.23
CA LYS A 525 36.77 28.35 30.06
C LYS A 525 36.14 29.59 29.38
N SER A 526 34.91 29.72 29.73
CA SER A 526 34.03 30.89 29.87
C SER A 526 34.67 32.22 30.31
N LYS A 527 34.10 33.32 29.90
CA LYS A 527 33.63 34.41 30.79
C LYS A 527 32.77 35.44 30.04
N PRO A 528 32.03 36.26 30.79
CA PRO A 528 30.60 36.47 30.57
C PRO A 528 30.22 37.88 30.10
N ALA A 529 28.91 38.11 29.96
CA ALA A 529 28.19 39.31 29.61
C ALA A 529 28.63 40.60 30.32
N PRO A 530 28.23 41.79 29.81
CA PRO A 530 27.29 42.55 30.64
C PRO A 530 26.02 43.00 29.95
N ALA A 531 25.01 43.13 30.82
CA ALA A 531 23.75 43.79 30.63
C ALA A 531 23.89 45.31 30.56
N GLN A 532 22.87 45.96 30.03
CA GLN A 532 22.14 47.14 30.42
C GLN A 532 21.64 47.90 29.22
N GLU A 533 20.37 48.05 29.21
CA GLU A 533 19.53 49.28 29.41
C GLU A 533 19.48 50.17 28.18
N ASP A 534 18.37 50.24 27.52
CA ASP A 534 17.20 51.12 27.78
C ASP A 534 15.95 50.51 27.08
#